data_e5eb9204e6567a42ea9a019d4e760f7e
#
_entry.id   e5eb9204e6567a42ea9a019d4e760f7e
#
_cell.length_a   1.000
_cell.length_b   1.000
_cell.length_c   1.000
_cell.angle_alpha   90.00
_cell.angle_beta   90.00
_cell.angle_gamma   90.00
#
_symmetry.space_group_name_H-M   'P 1'
#
loop_
_entity.id
_entity.type
_entity.pdbx_description
1 polymer ?
#
loop_
_entity_poly.entity_id
_entity_poly.type
_entity_poly.pdbx_seq_one_letter_code
_entity_poly.pdbx_strand_id
1 'polypeptide(L)'
;MVKAAVPDLGSFIREQRERSALSLRKLADQAGISNPYLSQIERGLRRPSADILKSIARALSIRAESLYERAGLLEDLTVPGVDEAIEADDRLTRKQKQALTEIYQSFVDHE
;
A
#
# COMPACT_ATOMS: atom_id res chain seq x y z
N MET A 1 11.46 17.17 -8.37
CA MET A 1 11.71 16.56 -8.21
C MET A 1 11.48 15.59 -7.87
N VAL A 2 11.29 15.07 -7.94
CA VAL A 2 11.06 14.18 -7.72
C VAL A 2 11.30 13.40 -7.02
N LYS A 3 11.19 13.03 -6.73
CA LYS A 3 11.38 12.33 -6.13
C LYS A 3 11.48 11.45 -5.73
N ALA A 4 11.24 11.33 -6.07
CA ALA A 4 11.96 10.40 -5.48
C ALA A 4 11.41 9.59 -4.31
N ALA A 5 10.30 9.00 -4.51
CA ALA A 5 9.73 8.13 -3.50
C ALA A 5 10.56 6.89 -3.26
N VAL A 6 11.30 6.46 -4.28
CA VAL A 6 12.01 5.19 -4.19
C VAL A 6 13.16 5.23 -3.18
N PRO A 7 14.00 6.27 -3.15
CA PRO A 7 15.01 6.34 -2.10
C PRO A 7 14.42 6.39 -0.71
N ASP A 8 13.29 7.06 -0.59
CA ASP A 8 12.59 7.15 0.67
C ASP A 8 12.14 5.78 1.15
N LEU A 9 11.61 4.99 0.23
CA LEU A 9 11.13 3.66 0.55
C LEU A 9 12.28 2.78 1.05
N GLY A 10 13.38 2.75 0.32
CA GLY A 10 14.50 1.90 0.69
C GLY A 10 15.09 2.28 2.02
N SER A 11 15.26 3.58 2.26
CA SER A 11 15.79 4.06 3.51
C SER A 11 14.87 3.73 4.67
N PHE A 12 13.57 3.84 4.47
CA PHE A 12 12.62 3.53 5.50
C PHE A 12 12.67 2.05 5.86
N ILE A 13 12.71 1.17 4.84
CA ILE A 13 12.78 -0.26 5.09
C ILE A 13 14.05 -0.58 5.89
N ARG A 14 15.17 0.00 5.48
CA ARG A 14 16.42 -0.25 6.19
C ARG A 14 16.35 0.23 7.63
N GLU A 15 15.77 1.40 7.85
CA GLU A 15 15.66 1.94 9.19
C GLU A 15 14.81 1.02 10.07
N GLN A 16 13.67 0.55 9.55
CA GLN A 16 12.82 -0.35 10.30
C GLN A 16 13.51 -1.66 10.58
N ARG A 17 14.26 -2.15 9.61
CA ARG A 17 15.01 -3.40 9.78
C ARG A 17 16.03 -3.24 10.91
N GLU A 18 16.76 -2.17 10.92
CA GLU A 18 17.78 -1.94 11.94
C GLU A 18 17.17 -1.75 13.32
N ARG A 19 16.03 -1.09 13.37
CA ARG A 19 15.32 -0.94 14.65
C ARG A 19 14.87 -2.27 15.21
N SER A 20 14.55 -3.21 14.33
CA SER A 20 14.14 -4.55 14.74
C SER A 20 15.32 -5.46 14.96
N ALA A 21 16.54 -4.96 14.82
CA ALA A 21 17.76 -5.76 14.98
C ALA A 21 17.80 -6.95 14.03
N LEU A 22 17.28 -6.77 12.82
CA LEU A 22 17.29 -7.81 11.81
C LEU A 22 18.42 -7.57 10.83
N SER A 23 19.15 -8.64 10.51
CA SER A 23 20.13 -8.56 9.44
C SER A 23 19.39 -8.53 8.11
N LEU A 24 20.12 -8.11 7.08
CA LEU A 24 19.55 -8.13 5.73
C LEU A 24 19.08 -9.53 5.37
N ARG A 25 19.92 -10.53 5.64
CA ARG A 25 19.58 -11.91 5.33
C ARG A 25 18.32 -12.36 6.07
N LYS A 26 18.22 -12.00 7.35
CA LYS A 26 17.09 -12.44 8.15
C LYS A 26 15.79 -11.85 7.62
N LEU A 27 15.80 -10.57 7.29
CA LEU A 27 14.61 -9.95 6.74
C LEU A 27 14.27 -10.57 5.38
N ALA A 28 15.27 -10.78 4.54
CA ALA A 28 15.01 -11.39 3.24
C ALA A 28 14.40 -12.78 3.40
N ASP A 29 14.93 -13.56 4.32
CA ASP A 29 14.36 -14.91 4.59
C ASP A 29 12.92 -14.81 5.03
N GLN A 30 12.62 -13.91 5.95
CA GLN A 30 11.26 -13.79 6.47
C GLN A 30 10.29 -13.26 5.44
N ALA A 31 10.77 -12.42 4.54
CA ALA A 31 9.92 -11.87 3.49
C ALA A 31 9.84 -12.78 2.26
N GLY A 32 10.64 -13.84 2.23
CA GLY A 32 10.61 -14.78 1.12
C GLY A 32 11.25 -14.25 -0.15
N ILE A 33 12.25 -13.38 -0.02
CA ILE A 33 12.95 -12.83 -1.17
C ILE A 33 14.45 -13.04 -1.00
N SER A 34 15.19 -12.85 -2.09
CA SER A 34 16.63 -13.06 -2.05
C SER A 34 17.34 -11.89 -1.38
N ASN A 35 18.51 -12.18 -0.82
CA ASN A 35 19.36 -11.16 -0.24
C ASN A 35 19.69 -10.04 -1.22
N PRO A 36 20.16 -10.35 -2.43
CA PRO A 36 20.49 -9.28 -3.38
C PRO A 36 19.29 -8.44 -3.75
N TYR A 37 18.10 -9.06 -3.85
CA TYR A 37 16.92 -8.32 -4.20
C TYR A 37 16.57 -7.31 -3.10
N LEU A 38 16.57 -7.77 -1.84
CA LEU A 38 16.28 -6.87 -0.74
C LEU A 38 17.33 -5.76 -0.65
N SER A 39 18.59 -6.10 -0.86
CA SER A 39 19.65 -5.09 -0.85
C SER A 39 19.39 -4.02 -1.90
N GLN A 40 18.98 -4.43 -3.09
CA GLN A 40 18.69 -3.47 -4.14
C GLN A 40 17.49 -2.60 -3.81
N ILE A 41 16.48 -3.18 -3.16
CA ILE A 41 15.33 -2.39 -2.73
C ILE A 41 15.76 -1.33 -1.71
N GLU A 42 16.58 -1.73 -0.74
CA GLU A 42 17.01 -0.78 0.29
C GLU A 42 17.85 0.35 -0.28
N ARG A 43 18.58 0.06 -1.35
CA ARG A 43 19.42 1.09 -2.00
C ARG A 43 18.69 1.89 -3.06
N GLY A 44 17.39 1.60 -3.25
CA GLY A 44 16.60 2.35 -4.22
C GLY A 44 16.83 1.94 -5.66
N LEU A 45 17.44 0.78 -5.90
CA LEU A 45 17.76 0.32 -7.24
C LEU A 45 16.67 -0.54 -7.84
N ARG A 46 15.74 -1.03 -7.05
CA ARG A 46 14.64 -1.86 -7.52
C ARG A 46 13.35 -1.39 -6.90
N ARG A 47 12.31 -1.46 -7.70
CA ARG A 47 10.98 -1.07 -7.24
C ARG A 47 10.14 -2.32 -7.00
N PRO A 48 9.88 -2.67 -5.75
CA PRO A 48 9.14 -3.90 -5.45
C PRO A 48 7.66 -3.75 -5.76
N SER A 49 7.03 -4.87 -6.02
CA SER A 49 5.58 -4.91 -6.20
C SER A 49 4.88 -4.74 -4.87
N ALA A 50 3.55 -4.50 -4.95
CA ALA A 50 2.75 -4.38 -3.73
C ALA A 50 2.81 -5.67 -2.92
N ASP A 51 2.81 -6.83 -3.57
CA ASP A 51 2.88 -8.10 -2.86
C ASP A 51 4.20 -8.25 -2.10
N ILE A 52 5.29 -7.85 -2.73
CA ILE A 52 6.59 -7.92 -2.06
C ILE A 52 6.63 -6.96 -0.88
N LEU A 53 6.10 -5.76 -1.04
CA LEU A 53 6.04 -4.81 0.06
C LEU A 53 5.20 -5.35 1.21
N LYS A 54 4.11 -6.03 0.90
CA LYS A 54 3.27 -6.63 1.93
C LYS A 54 4.06 -7.69 2.72
N SER A 55 4.85 -8.49 2.03
CA SER A 55 5.67 -9.49 2.69
C SER A 55 6.72 -8.84 3.59
N ILE A 56 7.36 -7.78 3.12
CA ILE A 56 8.35 -7.07 3.91
C ILE A 56 7.69 -6.45 5.13
N ALA A 57 6.53 -5.82 4.95
CA ALA A 57 5.84 -5.19 6.07
C ALA A 57 5.47 -6.21 7.14
N ARG A 58 5.02 -7.39 6.71
CA ARG A 58 4.67 -8.44 7.65
C ARG A 58 5.91 -8.88 8.44
N ALA A 59 7.02 -9.04 7.75
CA ALA A 59 8.25 -9.45 8.43
C ALA A 59 8.74 -8.40 9.41
N LEU A 60 8.49 -7.14 9.13
CA LEU A 60 8.88 -6.04 10.02
C LEU A 60 7.83 -5.72 11.07
N SER A 61 6.67 -6.36 11.01
CA SER A 61 5.55 -6.10 11.91
C SER A 61 5.08 -4.66 11.83
N ILE A 62 5.06 -4.11 10.63
CA ILE A 62 4.53 -2.78 10.39
C ILE A 62 3.39 -2.88 9.40
N ARG A 63 2.66 -1.79 9.26
CA ARG A 63 1.53 -1.76 8.35
C ARG A 63 2.02 -1.64 6.91
N ALA A 64 1.42 -2.44 6.04
CA ALA A 64 1.80 -2.41 4.64
C ALA A 64 1.54 -1.05 4.01
N GLU A 65 0.52 -0.34 4.49
CA GLU A 65 0.21 1.00 3.98
C GLU A 65 1.38 1.96 4.11
N SER A 66 2.17 1.79 5.17
CA SER A 66 3.35 2.66 5.35
C SER A 66 4.32 2.49 4.19
N LEU A 67 4.48 1.27 3.71
CA LEU A 67 5.38 1.02 2.59
C LEU A 67 4.74 1.41 1.27
N TYR A 68 3.44 1.16 1.11
CA TYR A 68 2.74 1.56 -0.11
C TYR A 68 2.82 3.06 -0.32
N GLU A 69 2.62 3.80 0.74
CA GLU A 69 2.64 5.25 0.66
C GLU A 69 4.00 5.75 0.18
N ARG A 70 5.07 5.19 0.75
CA ARG A 70 6.41 5.63 0.37
C ARG A 70 6.81 5.17 -1.02
N ALA A 71 6.20 4.09 -1.49
CA ALA A 71 6.46 3.60 -2.83
C ALA A 71 5.60 4.31 -3.88
N GLY A 72 4.69 5.17 -3.46
CA GLY A 72 3.80 5.85 -4.39
C GLY A 72 2.71 4.96 -4.94
N LEU A 73 2.36 3.90 -4.21
CA LEU A 73 1.38 2.94 -4.69
C LEU A 73 -0.02 3.18 -4.17
N LEU A 74 -0.20 4.12 -3.24
CA LEU A 74 -1.53 4.35 -2.70
C LEU A 74 -2.51 4.83 -3.76
N GLU A 75 -2.02 5.57 -4.72
CA GLU A 75 -2.89 6.01 -5.81
C GLU A 75 -3.37 4.83 -6.65
N ASP A 76 -2.51 3.82 -6.76
CA ASP A 76 -2.87 2.62 -7.52
C ASP A 76 -3.76 1.70 -6.72
N LEU A 77 -3.83 1.92 -5.41
CA LEU A 77 -4.62 1.09 -4.51
C LEU A 77 -5.79 1.90 -3.94
N THR A 78 -6.25 2.85 -4.69
CA THR A 78 -7.33 3.72 -4.26
C THR A 78 -8.56 2.92 -3.82
N VAL A 79 -9.09 3.28 -2.67
CA VAL A 79 -10.32 2.69 -2.19
C VAL A 79 -11.47 3.35 -2.93
N PRO A 80 -12.43 2.57 -3.46
CA PRO A 80 -13.57 3.17 -4.14
C PRO A 80 -14.36 4.09 -3.21
N GLY A 81 -14.91 5.13 -3.77
CA GLY A 81 -15.82 5.98 -3.01
C GLY A 81 -17.10 5.23 -2.69
N VAL A 82 -17.90 5.85 -1.82
CA VAL A 82 -19.15 5.22 -1.41
C VAL A 82 -20.06 4.96 -2.60
N ASP A 83 -20.17 5.93 -3.50
CA ASP A 83 -21.04 5.78 -4.67
C ASP A 83 -20.56 4.65 -5.57
N GLU A 84 -19.28 4.50 -5.73
CA GLU A 84 -18.74 3.40 -6.54
C GLU A 84 -18.98 2.06 -5.87
N ALA A 85 -18.86 2.01 -4.55
CA ALA A 85 -19.11 0.77 -3.82
C ALA A 85 -20.58 0.38 -3.90
N ILE A 86 -21.47 1.34 -3.84
CA ILE A 86 -22.90 1.05 -3.99
C ILE A 86 -23.16 0.47 -5.37
N GLU A 87 -22.63 1.09 -6.40
CA GLU A 87 -22.85 0.65 -7.76
C GLU A 87 -22.36 -0.77 -7.98
N ALA A 88 -21.27 -1.14 -7.34
CA ALA A 88 -20.64 -2.45 -7.55
C ALA A 88 -21.27 -3.54 -6.69
N ASP A 89 -22.17 -3.21 -5.78
CA ASP A 89 -22.71 -4.19 -4.83
C ASP A 89 -23.82 -4.99 -5.48
N ASP A 90 -23.57 -6.27 -5.77
CA ASP A 90 -24.53 -7.13 -6.46
C ASP A 90 -25.72 -7.50 -5.60
N ARG A 91 -25.67 -7.23 -4.30
CA ARG A 91 -26.77 -7.55 -3.40
C ARG A 91 -27.89 -6.53 -3.46
N LEU A 92 -27.65 -5.41 -4.12
CA LEU A 92 -28.61 -4.33 -4.22
C LEU A 92 -29.27 -4.34 -5.60
N THR A 93 -30.58 -4.06 -5.63
CA THR A 93 -31.26 -3.84 -6.89
C THR A 93 -30.88 -2.48 -7.45
N ARG A 94 -31.17 -2.29 -8.75
CA ARG A 94 -30.92 -0.98 -9.37
C ARG A 94 -31.66 0.14 -8.63
N LYS A 95 -32.88 -0.13 -8.23
CA LYS A 95 -33.68 0.86 -7.52
C LYS A 95 -33.06 1.20 -6.18
N GLN A 96 -32.57 0.19 -5.48
CA GLN A 96 -31.93 0.42 -4.18
C GLN A 96 -30.63 1.19 -4.33
N LYS A 97 -29.85 0.87 -5.38
CA LYS A 97 -28.62 1.61 -5.62
C LYS A 97 -28.90 3.09 -5.87
N GLN A 98 -29.95 3.34 -6.65
CA GLN A 98 -30.32 4.72 -6.95
C GLN A 98 -30.72 5.49 -5.70
N ALA A 99 -31.52 4.84 -4.86
CA ALA A 99 -31.97 5.51 -3.62
C ALA A 99 -30.79 5.80 -2.71
N LEU A 100 -29.89 4.84 -2.54
CA LEU A 100 -28.73 5.03 -1.67
C LEU A 100 -27.80 6.10 -2.22
N THR A 101 -27.60 6.11 -3.54
CA THR A 101 -26.75 7.11 -4.14
C THR A 101 -27.30 8.51 -3.95
N GLU A 102 -28.63 8.65 -4.09
CA GLU A 102 -29.24 9.96 -3.90
C GLU A 102 -29.09 10.44 -2.46
N ILE A 103 -29.26 9.54 -1.50
CA ILE A 103 -29.07 9.91 -0.10
C ILE A 103 -27.64 10.33 0.16
N TYR A 104 -26.70 9.54 -0.35
CA TYR A 104 -25.28 9.83 -0.17
C TYR A 104 -24.94 11.18 -0.76
N GLN A 105 -25.41 11.43 -1.99
CA GLN A 105 -25.11 12.69 -2.66
C GLN A 105 -25.69 13.88 -1.90
N SER A 106 -26.85 13.70 -1.28
CA SER A 106 -27.45 14.79 -0.52
C SER A 106 -26.59 15.21 0.66
N PHE A 107 -25.77 14.29 1.17
CA PHE A 107 -24.87 14.60 2.28
C PHE A 107 -23.58 15.27 1.83
N VAL A 108 -23.06 14.88 0.68
CA VAL A 108 -21.73 15.35 0.28
C VAL A 108 -21.78 16.52 -0.69
N ASP A 109 -22.91 16.75 -1.33
CA ASP A 109 -23.05 17.81 -2.32
C ASP A 109 -23.65 19.06 -1.78
N HIS A 110 -23.93 19.12 -0.50
CA HIS A 110 -24.50 20.35 -0.02
C HIS A 110 -23.40 21.34 0.10
N GLU A 111 -23.60 22.49 -0.04
CA GLU A 111 -22.55 23.32 0.05
C GLU A 111 -22.93 24.63 0.26
#